data_4496f76a0c14aeba285f91a88b346ac8
#
_entry.id   4496f76a0c14aeba285f91a88b346ac8
#
_cell.length_a   1.000
_cell.length_b   1.000
_cell.length_c   1.000
_cell.angle_alpha   90.00
_cell.angle_beta   90.00
_cell.angle_gamma   90.00
#
_symmetry.space_group_name_H-M   'P 1'
#
loop_
_entity.id
_entity.type
_entity.pdbx_description
1 polymer ?
#
loop_
_entity_poly.entity_id
_entity_poly.type
_entity_poly.pdbx_seq_one_letter_code
_entity_poly.pdbx_strand_id
1 'polypeptide(L)'
;MINPAKNEKTIGITGASGALGKELTKLFRQKGYKVIGFTHSKTNYEINLESPYEWIKWECGKESSIKKQLENIDILILNHGIYDLSRENSNYENSIEINALSKFKLLNLFEDIAVSNDSQIKKEIWINTSEAEILPALNPSYEISKSLIGQLVSFKKNLLDKNTKKKLIIKKIILGPFKSELNPLGIMSPKFVSKKIYDLANSKNYLVIISPNPLTYVLFPLKEFFNFLYCQIIYNYKS
;
A
#
# COMPACT_ATOMS: atom_id res chain seq x y z
N MET A 1 -19.41 26.68 9.30
CA MET A 1 -18.28 25.74 9.44
C MET A 1 -18.87 24.38 9.81
N ILE A 2 -18.92 23.45 8.84
CA ILE A 2 -19.40 22.08 9.10
C ILE A 2 -18.27 21.39 9.85
N ASN A 3 -18.50 21.08 11.12
CA ASN A 3 -17.58 20.28 11.92
C ASN A 3 -17.60 18.85 11.31
N PRO A 4 -16.56 18.38 10.60
CA PRO A 4 -16.59 17.02 10.08
C PRO A 4 -16.70 16.08 11.27
N ALA A 5 -17.65 15.15 11.21
CA ALA A 5 -17.78 14.10 12.21
C ALA A 5 -16.40 13.49 12.43
N LYS A 6 -15.88 13.56 13.67
CA LYS A 6 -14.54 13.09 14.02
C LYS A 6 -14.49 11.58 13.78
N ASN A 7 -13.80 11.16 12.71
CA ASN A 7 -13.57 9.75 12.50
C ASN A 7 -12.49 9.30 13.48
N GLU A 8 -12.81 8.38 14.36
CA GLU A 8 -11.90 7.94 15.45
C GLU A 8 -10.72 7.11 14.94
N LYS A 9 -10.78 6.62 13.68
CA LYS A 9 -9.71 5.77 13.10
C LYS A 9 -8.44 6.55 12.79
N THR A 10 -7.30 5.91 13.10
CA THR A 10 -5.96 6.40 12.77
C THR A 10 -5.45 5.71 11.50
N ILE A 11 -4.94 6.51 10.55
CA ILE A 11 -4.38 6.03 9.30
C ILE A 11 -2.87 6.27 9.29
N GLY A 12 -2.10 5.23 9.01
CA GLY A 12 -0.67 5.32 8.72
C GLY A 12 -0.44 5.32 7.20
N ILE A 13 0.38 6.24 6.68
CA ILE A 13 0.71 6.31 5.26
C ILE A 13 2.24 6.28 5.11
N THR A 14 2.78 5.22 4.49
CA THR A 14 4.19 5.19 4.11
C THR A 14 4.42 5.95 2.81
N GLY A 15 5.56 6.63 2.66
CA GLY A 15 5.79 7.52 1.52
C GLY A 15 4.83 8.72 1.52
N ALA A 16 4.45 9.22 2.69
CA ALA A 16 3.50 10.32 2.86
C ALA A 16 4.02 11.65 2.27
N SER A 17 5.33 11.81 2.09
CA SER A 17 5.95 12.99 1.47
C SER A 17 5.92 12.99 -0.06
N GLY A 18 5.66 11.84 -0.70
CA GLY A 18 5.54 11.74 -2.15
C GLY A 18 4.22 12.30 -2.70
N ALA A 19 4.12 12.44 -4.03
CA ALA A 19 2.98 13.07 -4.69
C ALA A 19 1.62 12.47 -4.30
N LEU A 20 1.47 11.15 -4.37
CA LEU A 20 0.23 10.48 -3.97
C LEU A 20 0.05 10.48 -2.45
N GLY A 21 1.13 10.34 -1.67
CA GLY A 21 1.09 10.35 -0.21
C GLY A 21 0.55 11.67 0.36
N LYS A 22 0.96 12.81 -0.21
CA LYS A 22 0.45 14.15 0.14
C LYS A 22 -1.07 14.26 -0.13
N GLU A 23 -1.52 13.82 -1.29
CA GLU A 23 -2.95 13.88 -1.64
C GLU A 23 -3.82 12.93 -0.80
N LEU A 24 -3.32 11.73 -0.48
CA LEU A 24 -3.98 10.82 0.46
C LEU A 24 -4.07 11.46 1.86
N THR A 25 -2.97 12.00 2.37
CA THR A 25 -2.92 12.69 3.66
C THR A 25 -3.95 13.80 3.73
N LYS A 26 -3.94 14.71 2.76
CA LYS A 26 -4.89 15.82 2.65
C LYS A 26 -6.34 15.32 2.66
N LEU A 27 -6.65 14.33 1.82
CA LEU A 27 -8.00 13.79 1.69
C LEU A 27 -8.48 13.15 2.99
N PHE A 28 -7.68 12.27 3.62
CA PHE A 28 -8.08 11.61 4.86
C PHE A 28 -8.21 12.60 6.02
N ARG A 29 -7.33 13.60 6.10
CA ARG A 29 -7.47 14.71 7.07
C ARG A 29 -8.77 15.48 6.87
N GLN A 30 -9.14 15.82 5.64
CA GLN A 30 -10.42 16.46 5.31
C GLN A 30 -11.64 15.61 5.66
N LYS A 31 -11.48 14.28 5.68
CA LYS A 31 -12.52 13.33 6.10
C LYS A 31 -12.55 13.06 7.61
N GLY A 32 -11.75 13.78 8.40
CA GLY A 32 -11.74 13.71 9.85
C GLY A 32 -10.87 12.59 10.46
N TYR A 33 -10.08 11.88 9.64
CA TYR A 33 -9.15 10.87 10.16
C TYR A 33 -7.92 11.49 10.82
N LYS A 34 -7.38 10.82 11.85
CA LYS A 34 -6.02 11.09 12.32
C LYS A 34 -5.04 10.41 11.36
N VAL A 35 -4.13 11.18 10.76
CA VAL A 35 -3.15 10.65 9.79
C VAL A 35 -1.75 10.75 10.37
N ILE A 36 -1.00 9.64 10.34
CA ILE A 36 0.42 9.54 10.69
C ILE A 36 1.20 9.28 9.41
N GLY A 37 2.15 10.14 9.09
CA GLY A 37 2.98 10.04 7.88
C GLY A 37 4.33 9.40 8.19
N PHE A 38 4.68 8.33 7.46
CA PHE A 38 5.99 7.70 7.51
C PHE A 38 6.82 8.12 6.30
N THR A 39 8.04 8.62 6.53
CA THR A 39 8.93 9.11 5.47
C THR A 39 10.40 8.89 5.82
N HIS A 40 11.25 8.75 4.82
CA HIS A 40 12.70 8.70 4.97
C HIS A 40 13.34 10.11 4.97
N SER A 41 12.62 11.10 4.44
CA SER A 41 13.11 12.48 4.33
C SER A 41 13.18 13.19 5.69
N LYS A 42 13.99 14.24 5.80
CA LYS A 42 13.99 15.11 6.98
C LYS A 42 12.61 15.78 7.11
N THR A 43 12.04 15.74 8.29
CA THR A 43 10.67 16.17 8.59
C THR A 43 10.66 17.56 9.22
N ASN A 44 11.03 18.58 8.48
CA ASN A 44 10.83 19.98 8.90
C ASN A 44 9.55 20.55 8.25
N TYR A 45 8.46 19.77 8.26
CA TYR A 45 7.21 20.22 7.68
C TYR A 45 6.37 20.95 8.71
N GLU A 46 5.87 22.12 8.36
CA GLU A 46 4.85 22.80 9.15
C GLU A 46 3.60 21.91 9.26
N ILE A 47 3.08 21.76 10.48
CA ILE A 47 1.84 21.04 10.72
C ILE A 47 0.68 21.96 10.33
N ASN A 48 0.01 21.62 9.25
CA ASN A 48 -1.19 22.30 8.77
C ASN A 48 -2.30 21.27 8.47
N LEU A 49 -3.45 21.75 7.96
CA LEU A 49 -4.59 20.87 7.65
C LEU A 49 -4.33 19.90 6.47
N GLU A 50 -3.27 20.10 5.70
CA GLU A 50 -2.90 19.28 4.55
C GLU A 50 -1.75 18.33 4.85
N SER A 51 -1.07 18.48 6.01
CA SER A 51 0.02 17.63 6.47
C SER A 51 -0.49 16.53 7.41
N PRO A 52 0.26 15.44 7.61
CA PRO A 52 -0.02 14.48 8.67
C PRO A 52 -0.10 15.16 10.05
N TYR A 53 -0.84 14.55 10.96
CA TYR A 53 -0.89 14.97 12.35
C TYR A 53 0.45 14.77 13.06
N GLU A 54 1.18 13.72 12.61
CA GLU A 54 2.50 13.34 13.12
C GLU A 54 3.34 12.80 11.97
N TRP A 55 4.61 13.16 11.94
CA TRP A 55 5.61 12.62 11.02
C TRP A 55 6.54 11.66 11.76
N ILE A 56 6.74 10.48 11.20
CA ILE A 56 7.66 9.48 11.70
C ILE A 56 8.75 9.23 10.66
N LYS A 57 9.99 9.49 11.05
CA LYS A 57 11.13 9.15 10.21
C LYS A 57 11.37 7.64 10.27
N TRP A 58 11.45 7.02 9.09
CA TRP A 58 11.67 5.60 8.95
C TRP A 58 12.39 5.30 7.63
N GLU A 59 13.17 4.23 7.61
CA GLU A 59 13.95 3.75 6.47
C GLU A 59 13.60 2.30 6.16
N CYS A 60 13.49 1.96 4.87
CA CYS A 60 13.32 0.57 4.43
C CYS A 60 14.50 -0.30 4.94
N GLY A 61 14.20 -1.53 5.35
CA GLY A 61 15.13 -2.43 6.03
C GLY A 61 15.09 -2.32 7.57
N LYS A 62 14.46 -1.27 8.12
CA LYS A 62 14.33 -1.05 9.58
C LYS A 62 12.88 -1.05 10.04
N GLU A 63 12.03 -1.93 9.47
CA GLU A 63 10.59 -1.95 9.70
C GLU A 63 10.22 -2.16 11.18
N SER A 64 10.98 -2.96 11.91
CA SER A 64 10.76 -3.21 13.34
C SER A 64 10.88 -1.96 14.21
N SER A 65 11.63 -0.94 13.77
CA SER A 65 11.83 0.30 14.52
C SER A 65 10.54 1.12 14.72
N ILE A 66 9.54 0.91 13.85
CA ILE A 66 8.25 1.62 13.91
C ILE A 66 7.10 0.77 14.46
N LYS A 67 7.40 -0.40 15.06
CA LYS A 67 6.38 -1.31 15.57
C LYS A 67 5.40 -0.63 16.54
N LYS A 68 5.91 0.11 17.52
CA LYS A 68 5.09 0.82 18.52
C LYS A 68 4.11 1.81 17.87
N GLN A 69 4.54 2.49 16.82
CA GLN A 69 3.69 3.43 16.09
C GLN A 69 2.60 2.69 15.31
N LEU A 70 2.93 1.54 14.72
CA LEU A 70 1.98 0.71 13.97
C LEU A 70 0.89 0.10 14.86
N GLU A 71 1.14 -0.13 16.14
CA GLU A 71 0.16 -0.65 17.10
C GLU A 71 -1.09 0.26 17.20
N ASN A 72 -0.90 1.58 17.08
CA ASN A 72 -1.96 2.59 17.16
C ASN A 72 -2.64 2.90 15.82
N ILE A 73 -2.30 2.19 14.74
CA ILE A 73 -2.85 2.41 13.42
C ILE A 73 -3.97 1.41 13.14
N ASP A 74 -5.11 1.90 12.65
CA ASP A 74 -6.25 1.08 12.23
C ASP A 74 -6.16 0.71 10.76
N ILE A 75 -5.69 1.66 9.91
CA ILE A 75 -5.52 1.46 8.47
C ILE A 75 -4.09 1.84 8.09
N LEU A 76 -3.29 0.88 7.63
CA LEU A 76 -1.93 1.13 7.13
C LEU A 76 -1.92 1.12 5.61
N ILE A 77 -1.52 2.24 4.99
CA ILE A 77 -1.39 2.38 3.53
C ILE A 77 0.09 2.31 3.15
N LEU A 78 0.49 1.23 2.49
CA LEU A 78 1.85 1.03 1.98
C LEU A 78 1.98 1.69 0.60
N ASN A 79 2.37 2.98 0.61
CA ASN A 79 2.46 3.80 -0.60
C ASN A 79 3.90 4.12 -1.03
N HIS A 80 4.91 3.84 -0.21
CA HIS A 80 6.31 4.08 -0.57
C HIS A 80 6.76 3.25 -1.78
N GLY A 81 7.77 3.74 -2.48
CA GLY A 81 8.36 3.04 -3.61
C GLY A 81 9.30 3.96 -4.38
N ILE A 82 10.12 3.36 -5.22
CA ILE A 82 11.04 4.06 -6.13
C ILE A 82 10.83 3.60 -7.57
N TYR A 83 11.23 4.45 -8.48
CA TYR A 83 11.33 4.17 -9.91
C TYR A 83 12.67 4.75 -10.36
N ASP A 84 13.67 3.90 -10.51
CA ASP A 84 15.03 4.30 -10.84
C ASP A 84 15.26 4.13 -12.34
N LEU A 85 15.66 5.21 -13.01
CA LEU A 85 15.96 5.24 -14.44
C LEU A 85 17.43 4.97 -14.73
N SER A 86 18.31 4.85 -13.73
CA SER A 86 19.71 4.54 -13.98
C SER A 86 19.83 3.09 -14.48
N ARG A 87 20.77 2.86 -15.42
CA ARG A 87 20.97 1.57 -16.07
C ARG A 87 21.96 0.67 -15.31
N GLU A 88 22.29 0.98 -14.07
CA GLU A 88 23.26 0.24 -13.27
C GLU A 88 22.64 -1.03 -12.65
N ASN A 89 23.41 -2.11 -12.58
CA ASN A 89 22.95 -3.38 -12.00
C ASN A 89 22.59 -3.30 -10.51
N SER A 90 23.17 -2.36 -9.75
CA SER A 90 22.86 -2.09 -8.35
C SER A 90 21.42 -1.72 -8.06
N ASN A 91 20.65 -1.33 -9.09
CA ASN A 91 19.28 -0.87 -8.93
C ASN A 91 18.25 -1.96 -8.74
N TYR A 92 18.54 -3.20 -9.14
CA TYR A 92 17.62 -4.31 -8.91
C TYR A 92 17.43 -4.59 -7.42
N GLU A 93 18.53 -4.67 -6.66
CA GLU A 93 18.49 -4.94 -5.21
C GLU A 93 17.74 -3.84 -4.47
N ASN A 94 18.05 -2.58 -4.75
CA ASN A 94 17.39 -1.45 -4.13
C ASN A 94 15.89 -1.38 -4.50
N SER A 95 15.55 -1.63 -5.76
CA SER A 95 14.16 -1.67 -6.21
C SER A 95 13.38 -2.82 -5.55
N ILE A 96 13.99 -4.00 -5.42
CA ILE A 96 13.39 -5.15 -4.75
C ILE A 96 13.21 -4.87 -3.25
N GLU A 97 14.26 -4.34 -2.58
CA GLU A 97 14.16 -4.03 -1.15
C GLU A 97 13.06 -3.01 -0.88
N ILE A 98 13.03 -1.88 -1.57
CA ILE A 98 12.09 -0.79 -1.28
C ILE A 98 10.68 -1.12 -1.78
N ASN A 99 10.53 -1.58 -3.02
CA ASN A 99 9.21 -1.77 -3.62
C ASN A 99 8.52 -3.07 -3.19
N ALA A 100 9.29 -4.10 -2.77
CA ALA A 100 8.75 -5.42 -2.48
C ALA A 100 9.03 -5.86 -1.04
N LEU A 101 10.29 -6.08 -0.65
CA LEU A 101 10.63 -6.72 0.62
C LEU A 101 10.23 -5.87 1.82
N SER A 102 10.47 -4.57 1.80
CA SER A 102 10.07 -3.66 2.86
C SER A 102 8.54 -3.65 3.05
N LYS A 103 7.76 -3.59 1.95
CA LYS A 103 6.30 -3.69 2.04
C LYS A 103 5.84 -5.02 2.61
N PHE A 104 6.48 -6.12 2.20
CA PHE A 104 6.13 -7.44 2.70
C PHE A 104 6.51 -7.62 4.19
N LYS A 105 7.65 -7.08 4.63
CA LYS A 105 8.04 -7.05 6.04
C LYS A 105 7.02 -6.25 6.88
N LEU A 106 6.58 -5.07 6.38
CA LEU A 106 5.54 -4.28 7.03
C LEU A 106 4.18 -4.99 7.06
N LEU A 107 3.81 -5.71 6.00
CA LEU A 107 2.58 -6.52 5.99
C LEU A 107 2.63 -7.59 7.08
N ASN A 108 3.73 -8.34 7.20
CA ASN A 108 3.88 -9.37 8.24
C ASN A 108 3.88 -8.76 9.64
N LEU A 109 4.62 -7.67 9.86
CA LEU A 109 4.67 -6.97 11.14
C LEU A 109 3.27 -6.45 11.56
N PHE A 110 2.51 -5.91 10.62
CA PHE A 110 1.17 -5.39 10.89
C PHE A 110 0.15 -6.51 11.12
N GLU A 111 0.33 -7.66 10.48
CA GLU A 111 -0.44 -8.88 10.75
C GLU A 111 -0.18 -9.38 12.18
N ASP A 112 1.09 -9.48 12.60
CA ASP A 112 1.45 -9.89 13.96
C ASP A 112 0.79 -8.97 15.01
N ILE A 113 0.82 -7.65 14.75
CA ILE A 113 0.14 -6.65 15.59
C ILE A 113 -1.39 -6.90 15.61
N ALA A 114 -2.00 -7.14 14.45
CA ALA A 114 -3.44 -7.37 14.36
C ALA A 114 -3.86 -8.66 15.09
N VAL A 115 -3.06 -9.72 15.00
CA VAL A 115 -3.35 -11.01 15.63
C VAL A 115 -3.14 -10.95 17.15
N SER A 116 -2.10 -10.28 17.62
CA SER A 116 -1.79 -10.13 19.05
C SER A 116 -2.68 -9.10 19.77
N ASN A 117 -3.43 -8.28 19.03
CA ASN A 117 -4.33 -7.30 19.64
C ASN A 117 -5.66 -7.97 20.03
N ASP A 118 -6.05 -7.80 21.31
CA ASP A 118 -7.35 -8.28 21.84
C ASP A 118 -8.54 -7.40 21.42
N SER A 119 -8.29 -6.29 20.76
CA SER A 119 -9.33 -5.42 20.22
C SER A 119 -10.21 -6.16 19.22
N GLN A 120 -11.52 -5.96 19.31
CA GLN A 120 -12.48 -6.45 18.30
C GLN A 120 -12.45 -5.65 16.99
N ILE A 121 -11.69 -4.54 16.95
CA ILE A 121 -11.58 -3.70 15.76
C ILE A 121 -10.63 -4.35 14.77
N LYS A 122 -11.13 -4.63 13.58
CA LYS A 122 -10.30 -5.13 12.49
C LYS A 122 -9.34 -4.06 12.01
N LYS A 123 -8.06 -4.43 11.93
CA LYS A 123 -7.06 -3.61 11.24
C LYS A 123 -7.13 -3.82 9.73
N GLU A 124 -6.77 -2.80 8.98
CA GLU A 124 -6.73 -2.87 7.52
C GLU A 124 -5.34 -2.51 7.00
N ILE A 125 -4.86 -3.25 6.01
CA ILE A 125 -3.64 -2.88 5.28
C ILE A 125 -3.92 -2.77 3.79
N TRP A 126 -3.59 -1.62 3.22
CA TRP A 126 -3.78 -1.31 1.81
C TRP A 126 -2.42 -1.21 1.13
N ILE A 127 -2.17 -2.05 0.15
CA ILE A 127 -0.88 -2.14 -0.51
C ILE A 127 -1.01 -1.56 -1.92
N ASN A 128 -0.41 -0.38 -2.12
CA ASN A 128 -0.29 0.22 -3.44
C ASN A 128 0.77 -0.52 -4.24
N THR A 129 0.32 -1.17 -5.31
CA THR A 129 1.17 -1.82 -6.30
C THR A 129 1.05 -1.10 -7.66
N SER A 130 1.29 -1.76 -8.76
CA SER A 130 1.26 -1.13 -10.08
C SER A 130 0.76 -2.11 -11.15
N GLU A 131 0.22 -1.60 -12.23
CA GLU A 131 -0.01 -2.41 -13.44
C GLU A 131 1.27 -3.02 -14.02
N ALA A 132 2.44 -2.49 -13.63
CA ALA A 132 3.75 -3.07 -13.92
C ALA A 132 3.99 -4.48 -13.30
N GLU A 133 3.06 -4.99 -12.49
CA GLU A 133 3.08 -6.42 -12.11
C GLU A 133 2.90 -7.37 -13.29
N ILE A 134 2.26 -6.92 -14.38
CA ILE A 134 1.91 -7.75 -15.55
C ILE A 134 2.26 -7.03 -16.85
N LEU A 135 2.05 -5.70 -16.90
CA LEU A 135 2.21 -4.90 -18.09
C LEU A 135 3.59 -4.24 -18.13
N PRO A 136 4.18 -4.05 -19.31
CA PRO A 136 5.46 -3.36 -19.46
C PRO A 136 5.43 -1.93 -18.90
N ALA A 137 6.48 -1.54 -18.20
CA ALA A 137 6.69 -0.19 -17.66
C ALA A 137 8.03 0.43 -18.09
N LEU A 138 8.70 -0.18 -19.10
CA LEU A 138 9.98 0.26 -19.67
C LEU A 138 11.13 0.37 -18.65
N ASN A 139 10.99 -0.34 -17.52
CA ASN A 139 11.99 -0.42 -16.47
C ASN A 139 11.97 -1.81 -15.82
N PRO A 140 12.89 -2.71 -16.21
CA PRO A 140 12.89 -4.10 -15.74
C PRO A 140 13.02 -4.25 -14.21
N SER A 141 13.85 -3.43 -13.54
CA SER A 141 14.01 -3.52 -12.08
C SER A 141 12.72 -3.15 -11.35
N TYR A 142 12.00 -2.13 -11.85
CA TYR A 142 10.70 -1.75 -11.34
C TYR A 142 9.65 -2.84 -11.58
N GLU A 143 9.57 -3.38 -12.80
CA GLU A 143 8.63 -4.45 -13.17
C GLU A 143 8.82 -5.70 -12.30
N ILE A 144 10.07 -6.15 -12.14
CA ILE A 144 10.40 -7.31 -11.29
C ILE A 144 9.98 -7.04 -9.83
N SER A 145 10.31 -5.86 -9.29
CA SER A 145 9.96 -5.51 -7.91
C SER A 145 8.44 -5.42 -7.69
N LYS A 146 7.69 -4.89 -8.67
CA LYS A 146 6.22 -4.82 -8.60
C LYS A 146 5.57 -6.19 -8.80
N SER A 147 6.09 -7.01 -9.70
CA SER A 147 5.65 -8.40 -9.87
C SER A 147 5.85 -9.21 -8.59
N LEU A 148 7.01 -9.07 -7.94
CA LEU A 148 7.33 -9.74 -6.69
C LEU A 148 6.35 -9.36 -5.56
N ILE A 149 6.17 -8.07 -5.28
CA ILE A 149 5.25 -7.66 -4.21
C ILE A 149 3.81 -8.07 -4.53
N GLY A 150 3.39 -7.95 -5.80
CA GLY A 150 2.08 -8.37 -6.23
C GLY A 150 1.80 -9.84 -5.95
N GLN A 151 2.78 -10.71 -6.21
CA GLN A 151 2.69 -12.15 -5.96
C GLN A 151 2.69 -12.46 -4.45
N LEU A 152 3.61 -11.84 -3.69
CA LEU A 152 3.70 -12.00 -2.24
C LEU A 152 2.39 -11.63 -1.52
N VAL A 153 1.77 -10.51 -1.91
CA VAL A 153 0.50 -10.05 -1.33
C VAL A 153 -0.65 -11.00 -1.69
N SER A 154 -0.72 -11.46 -2.93
CA SER A 154 -1.78 -12.38 -3.38
C SER A 154 -1.70 -13.72 -2.66
N PHE A 155 -0.50 -14.30 -2.53
CA PHE A 155 -0.32 -15.54 -1.78
C PHE A 155 -0.59 -15.36 -0.30
N LYS A 156 -0.03 -14.32 0.32
CA LYS A 156 -0.27 -14.02 1.73
C LYS A 156 -1.77 -13.96 2.05
N LYS A 157 -2.53 -13.17 1.30
CA LYS A 157 -3.99 -13.05 1.46
C LYS A 157 -4.72 -14.38 1.31
N ASN A 158 -4.35 -15.20 0.32
CA ASN A 158 -5.04 -16.46 0.07
C ASN A 158 -4.74 -17.52 1.13
N LEU A 159 -3.54 -17.49 1.72
CA LEU A 159 -3.05 -18.44 2.73
C LEU A 159 -3.33 -18.01 4.18
N LEU A 160 -3.93 -16.85 4.42
CA LEU A 160 -4.32 -16.44 5.77
C LEU A 160 -5.28 -17.48 6.39
N ASP A 161 -5.05 -17.83 7.65
CA ASP A 161 -5.96 -18.65 8.44
C ASP A 161 -7.26 -17.90 8.79
N LYS A 162 -8.26 -18.65 9.29
CA LYS A 162 -9.59 -18.08 9.61
C LYS A 162 -9.54 -17.05 10.74
N ASN A 163 -8.63 -17.21 11.72
CA ASN A 163 -8.51 -16.29 12.83
C ASN A 163 -7.93 -14.95 12.38
N THR A 164 -6.83 -15.00 11.63
CA THR A 164 -6.19 -13.82 11.06
C THR A 164 -7.15 -13.04 10.14
N LYS A 165 -7.95 -13.72 9.31
CA LYS A 165 -9.00 -13.10 8.46
C LYS A 165 -10.08 -12.36 9.25
N LYS A 166 -10.31 -12.72 10.52
CA LYS A 166 -11.23 -11.98 11.39
C LYS A 166 -10.62 -10.67 11.89
N LYS A 167 -9.30 -10.60 12.06
CA LYS A 167 -8.57 -9.49 12.67
C LYS A 167 -7.92 -8.54 11.67
N LEU A 168 -7.57 -9.03 10.46
CA LEU A 168 -6.89 -8.26 9.42
C LEU A 168 -7.62 -8.31 8.09
N ILE A 169 -7.75 -7.15 7.45
CA ILE A 169 -8.21 -7.00 6.08
C ILE A 169 -7.03 -6.54 5.22
N ILE A 170 -6.70 -7.31 4.19
CA ILE A 170 -5.68 -6.95 3.20
C ILE A 170 -6.40 -6.44 1.96
N LYS A 171 -5.96 -5.28 1.43
CA LYS A 171 -6.42 -4.73 0.15
C LYS A 171 -5.24 -4.50 -0.78
N LYS A 172 -5.35 -4.97 -2.00
CA LYS A 172 -4.37 -4.79 -3.06
C LYS A 172 -4.89 -3.73 -4.03
N ILE A 173 -4.11 -2.66 -4.20
CA ILE A 173 -4.48 -1.50 -5.01
C ILE A 173 -3.54 -1.42 -6.20
N ILE A 174 -4.06 -1.68 -7.39
CA ILE A 174 -3.34 -1.62 -8.65
C ILE A 174 -3.44 -0.22 -9.21
N LEU A 175 -2.31 0.45 -9.36
CA LEU A 175 -2.22 1.80 -9.90
C LEU A 175 -1.66 1.79 -11.31
N GLY A 176 -2.37 2.43 -12.23
CA GLY A 176 -1.85 2.81 -13.54
C GLY A 176 -0.96 4.06 -13.45
N PRO A 177 -0.47 4.58 -14.61
CA PRO A 177 0.47 5.70 -14.64
C PRO A 177 -0.18 7.01 -14.15
N PHE A 178 0.31 7.54 -13.04
CA PHE A 178 -0.08 8.84 -12.51
C PHE A 178 1.13 9.78 -12.40
N LYS A 179 0.88 11.08 -12.47
CA LYS A 179 1.92 12.13 -12.40
C LYS A 179 2.58 12.14 -11.02
N SER A 180 3.91 12.06 -11.01
CA SER A 180 4.73 12.19 -9.80
C SER A 180 6.15 12.61 -10.21
N GLU A 181 7.00 12.89 -9.23
CA GLU A 181 8.44 13.07 -9.48
C GLU A 181 9.07 11.84 -10.12
N LEU A 182 8.57 10.63 -9.77
CA LEU A 182 9.00 9.36 -10.32
C LEU A 182 8.45 9.08 -11.73
N ASN A 183 7.34 9.69 -12.11
CA ASN A 183 6.69 9.53 -13.41
C ASN A 183 6.05 10.85 -13.88
N PRO A 184 6.85 11.77 -14.45
CA PRO A 184 6.33 13.05 -14.93
C PRO A 184 5.31 12.93 -16.07
N LEU A 185 5.36 11.85 -16.85
CA LEU A 185 4.48 11.55 -17.98
C LEU A 185 3.18 10.83 -17.58
N GLY A 186 2.96 10.62 -16.30
CA GLY A 186 1.75 9.95 -15.81
C GLY A 186 0.47 10.65 -16.28
N ILE A 187 -0.54 9.85 -16.67
CA ILE A 187 -1.80 10.35 -17.26
C ILE A 187 -2.75 10.86 -16.18
N MET A 188 -2.86 10.14 -15.05
CA MET A 188 -3.76 10.49 -13.96
C MET A 188 -3.11 11.52 -13.01
N SER A 189 -3.92 12.38 -12.40
CA SER A 189 -3.42 13.26 -11.33
C SER A 189 -3.40 12.51 -9.99
N PRO A 190 -2.44 12.78 -9.07
CA PRO A 190 -2.42 12.22 -7.73
C PRO A 190 -3.72 12.46 -6.95
N LYS A 191 -4.33 13.64 -7.13
CA LYS A 191 -5.62 14.01 -6.53
C LYS A 191 -6.76 13.11 -7.01
N PHE A 192 -6.81 12.80 -8.30
CA PHE A 192 -7.80 11.86 -8.86
C PHE A 192 -7.58 10.46 -8.28
N VAL A 193 -6.33 9.98 -8.26
CA VAL A 193 -5.98 8.66 -7.75
C VAL A 193 -6.31 8.54 -6.26
N SER A 194 -5.96 9.54 -5.44
CA SER A 194 -6.26 9.53 -4.00
C SER A 194 -7.77 9.45 -3.71
N LYS A 195 -8.58 10.22 -4.47
CA LYS A 195 -10.03 10.16 -4.37
C LYS A 195 -10.58 8.77 -4.74
N LYS A 196 -10.09 8.18 -5.83
CA LYS A 196 -10.48 6.83 -6.25
C LYS A 196 -10.07 5.75 -5.24
N ILE A 197 -8.87 5.87 -4.65
CA ILE A 197 -8.45 4.98 -3.55
C ILE A 197 -9.44 5.08 -2.39
N TYR A 198 -9.77 6.29 -1.94
CA TYR A 198 -10.71 6.49 -0.84
C TYR A 198 -12.08 5.87 -1.14
N ASP A 199 -12.65 6.15 -2.32
CA ASP A 199 -13.99 5.70 -2.70
C ASP A 199 -14.06 4.16 -2.84
N LEU A 200 -13.07 3.55 -3.49
CA LEU A 200 -13.07 2.13 -3.81
C LEU A 200 -12.53 1.24 -2.68
N ALA A 201 -11.54 1.72 -1.92
CA ALA A 201 -10.97 0.94 -0.83
C ALA A 201 -11.88 0.87 0.40
N ASN A 202 -12.86 1.75 0.54
CA ASN A 202 -13.93 1.61 1.54
C ASN A 202 -14.93 0.50 1.20
N SER A 203 -14.89 -0.07 0.00
CA SER A 203 -15.68 -1.26 -0.35
C SER A 203 -15.11 -2.53 0.29
N LYS A 204 -15.89 -3.63 0.26
CA LYS A 204 -15.43 -4.94 0.74
C LYS A 204 -14.45 -5.65 -0.21
N ASN A 205 -14.13 -5.06 -1.36
CA ASN A 205 -13.30 -5.69 -2.36
C ASN A 205 -11.83 -5.76 -1.93
N TYR A 206 -11.22 -6.91 -2.14
CA TYR A 206 -9.78 -7.12 -1.96
C TYR A 206 -8.97 -6.39 -3.02
N LEU A 207 -9.37 -6.52 -4.28
CA LEU A 207 -8.69 -5.95 -5.44
C LEU A 207 -9.35 -4.63 -5.83
N VAL A 208 -8.55 -3.57 -5.84
CA VAL A 208 -8.94 -2.23 -6.30
C VAL A 208 -8.05 -1.86 -7.48
N ILE A 209 -8.65 -1.53 -8.62
CA ILE A 209 -7.92 -1.16 -9.84
C ILE A 209 -8.23 0.29 -10.18
N ILE A 210 -7.17 1.08 -10.38
CA ILE A 210 -7.24 2.49 -10.77
C ILE A 210 -6.23 2.70 -11.90
N SER A 211 -6.68 2.48 -13.13
CA SER A 211 -5.85 2.57 -14.32
C SER A 211 -6.67 3.13 -15.50
N PRO A 212 -6.07 3.90 -16.41
CA PRO A 212 -6.68 4.27 -17.67
C PRO A 212 -6.65 3.11 -18.70
N ASN A 213 -5.87 2.05 -18.43
CA ASN A 213 -5.72 0.93 -19.35
C ASN A 213 -6.81 -0.13 -19.10
N PRO A 214 -7.70 -0.41 -20.08
CA PRO A 214 -8.78 -1.39 -19.90
C PRO A 214 -8.29 -2.82 -19.72
N LEU A 215 -7.12 -3.20 -20.24
CA LEU A 215 -6.55 -4.55 -20.08
C LEU A 215 -6.27 -4.86 -18.59
N THR A 216 -5.94 -3.86 -17.79
CA THR A 216 -5.71 -4.01 -16.36
C THR A 216 -6.93 -4.59 -15.65
N TYR A 217 -8.14 -4.20 -16.06
CA TYR A 217 -9.41 -4.68 -15.46
C TYR A 217 -9.76 -6.13 -15.83
N VAL A 218 -9.10 -6.71 -16.83
CA VAL A 218 -9.26 -8.11 -17.24
C VAL A 218 -8.12 -8.97 -16.66
N LEU A 219 -6.88 -8.54 -16.87
CA LEU A 219 -5.69 -9.35 -16.55
C LEU A 219 -5.51 -9.55 -15.04
N PHE A 220 -5.74 -8.51 -14.22
CA PHE A 220 -5.55 -8.63 -12.78
C PHE A 220 -6.57 -9.52 -12.08
N PRO A 221 -7.90 -9.41 -12.32
CA PRO A 221 -8.86 -10.36 -11.78
C PRO A 221 -8.55 -11.81 -12.20
N LEU A 222 -8.13 -12.02 -13.44
CA LEU A 222 -7.76 -13.34 -13.95
C LEU A 222 -6.51 -13.89 -13.23
N LYS A 223 -5.46 -13.07 -13.07
CA LYS A 223 -4.25 -13.43 -12.28
C LYS A 223 -4.61 -13.79 -10.84
N GLU A 224 -5.43 -12.96 -10.17
CA GLU A 224 -5.84 -13.22 -8.79
C GLU A 224 -6.67 -14.49 -8.66
N PHE A 225 -7.52 -14.80 -9.63
CA PHE A 225 -8.28 -16.04 -9.68
C PHE A 225 -7.37 -17.26 -9.80
N PHE A 226 -6.38 -17.24 -10.69
CA PHE A 226 -5.41 -18.34 -10.81
C PHE A 226 -4.53 -18.48 -9.56
N ASN A 227 -4.10 -17.39 -8.95
CA ASN A 227 -3.37 -17.43 -7.68
C ASN A 227 -4.23 -18.06 -6.57
N PHE A 228 -5.52 -17.74 -6.52
CA PHE A 228 -6.45 -18.35 -5.57
C PHE A 228 -6.58 -19.86 -5.81
N LEU A 229 -6.81 -20.31 -7.03
CA LEU A 229 -6.89 -21.74 -7.36
C LEU A 229 -5.61 -22.49 -6.99
N TYR A 230 -4.46 -21.93 -7.34
CA TYR A 230 -3.15 -22.49 -7.01
C TYR A 230 -2.98 -22.66 -5.49
N CYS A 231 -3.31 -21.65 -4.70
CA CYS A 231 -3.25 -21.73 -3.24
C CYS A 231 -4.21 -22.77 -2.69
N GLN A 232 -5.42 -22.96 -3.25
CA GLN A 232 -6.35 -23.99 -2.81
C GLN A 232 -5.80 -25.40 -3.07
N ILE A 233 -5.18 -25.64 -4.23
CA ILE A 233 -4.55 -26.92 -4.56
C ILE A 233 -3.44 -27.24 -3.56
N ILE A 234 -2.53 -26.29 -3.29
CA ILE A 234 -1.42 -26.48 -2.34
C ILE A 234 -1.95 -26.75 -0.92
N TYR A 235 -2.97 -26.00 -0.49
CA TYR A 235 -3.54 -26.16 0.85
C TYR A 235 -4.18 -27.53 1.02
N ASN A 236 -4.97 -27.97 0.04
CA ASN A 236 -5.61 -29.28 0.08
C ASN A 236 -4.61 -30.45 -0.03
N TYR A 237 -3.44 -30.24 -0.63
CA TYR A 237 -2.40 -31.24 -0.73
C TYR A 237 -1.61 -31.43 0.58
N LYS A 238 -1.61 -30.42 1.47
CA LYS A 238 -0.92 -30.44 2.77
C LYS A 238 -1.82 -30.81 3.97
N SER A 239 -3.11 -30.87 3.77
CA SER A 239 -4.11 -31.32 4.76
C SER A 239 -4.45 -32.78 4.56
#